data_66340d3cd54be954864a6c8831ecf262
#
_entry.id   66340d3cd54be954864a6c8831ecf262
#
_cell.length_a   1.000
_cell.length_b   1.000
_cell.length_c   1.000
_cell.angle_alpha   90.00
_cell.angle_beta   90.00
_cell.angle_gamma   90.00
#
_symmetry.space_group_name_H-M   'P 1'
#
loop_
_entity.id
_entity.type
_entity.pdbx_description
1 polymer ?
#
loop_
_entity_poly.entity_id
_entity_poly.type
_entity_poly.pdbx_seq_one_letter_code
_entity_poly.pdbx_strand_id
1 'polypeptide(L)'
;MPKGVSSGLPRNTALRSSKEEGRRKREEGHLAPLPSRFFSVPFSFFLLPSSLFLAAERLLIGGQAVIEGVMMRSPRWTSTVVRRPTGEVVDATERVDSLLLRHRWLRLPVVRGAITLYEALVIGVRALLFSAREALGEGEPQSPATVSLSVALGMGLAIGLFFVLPAVLIRFFDRYFSTVYTLNIGEGAIRIAVLIGYIATIGRLKDIRRVFAYHGAEHKAVNAYEGGAPLRVNEVRRFSRFHPRCGTSFLLIVMIVAIVVFSFLGRPGLLVRIAERIVLIPVVAGISYEIIRAGARYRWLRPLVVPGMWLQRLTTREPEDQQLDVALHALQEVLEREQPSTIMSVR
;
A
#
# COMPACT_ATOMS: atom_id res chain seq x y z
N MET A 1 -75.20 37.03 -22.37
CA MET A 1 -75.87 37.53 -21.12
C MET A 1 -75.55 36.65 -19.97
N PRO A 2 -75.33 37.10 -18.74
CA PRO A 2 -74.81 38.39 -18.31
C PRO A 2 -73.61 38.25 -17.25
N LYS A 3 -72.96 39.39 -17.07
CA LYS A 3 -72.43 40.00 -15.84
C LYS A 3 -71.47 39.20 -14.99
N GLY A 4 -70.21 39.51 -14.79
CA GLY A 4 -69.70 40.81 -14.32
C GLY A 4 -69.69 40.85 -12.80
N VAL A 5 -68.54 40.86 -12.17
CA VAL A 5 -68.23 41.65 -10.97
C VAL A 5 -66.73 41.59 -10.71
N SER A 6 -66.12 42.77 -10.72
CA SER A 6 -64.82 43.16 -10.26
C SER A 6 -64.74 43.16 -8.71
N SER A 7 -63.56 42.93 -8.17
CA SER A 7 -62.95 43.62 -7.01
C SER A 7 -61.70 42.86 -6.61
N GLY A 8 -60.57 43.47 -6.71
CA GLY A 8 -60.09 44.44 -5.76
C GLY A 8 -58.87 43.80 -5.08
N LEU A 9 -57.66 44.01 -5.66
CA LEU A 9 -56.37 43.79 -4.99
C LEU A 9 -56.22 44.72 -3.78
N PRO A 10 -55.62 44.30 -2.72
CA PRO A 10 -54.82 45.20 -1.88
C PRO A 10 -53.32 44.94 -2.09
N ARG A 11 -52.70 46.06 -2.33
CA ARG A 11 -51.25 46.23 -2.56
C ARG A 11 -50.42 45.97 -1.33
N ASN A 12 -49.28 45.31 -1.56
CA ASN A 12 -47.93 45.65 -1.06
C ASN A 12 -47.86 46.46 0.25
N THR A 13 -47.75 45.76 1.38
CA THR A 13 -47.13 46.29 2.61
C THR A 13 -46.19 45.31 3.30
N ALA A 14 -46.16 44.03 2.88
CA ALA A 14 -45.35 42.99 3.54
C ALA A 14 -43.91 42.88 2.98
N LEU A 15 -43.59 43.48 1.84
CA LEU A 15 -42.25 43.37 1.22
C LEU A 15 -41.26 44.48 1.61
N ARG A 16 -41.70 45.49 2.38
CA ARG A 16 -40.82 46.58 2.84
C ARG A 16 -40.22 46.31 4.23
N SER A 17 -40.86 45.54 5.07
CA SER A 17 -40.36 45.25 6.42
C SER A 17 -39.27 44.21 6.45
N SER A 18 -39.27 43.23 5.51
CA SER A 18 -38.24 42.16 5.47
C SER A 18 -36.91 42.63 4.88
N LYS A 19 -36.88 43.74 4.10
CA LYS A 19 -35.64 44.30 3.57
C LYS A 19 -34.92 45.25 4.53
N GLU A 20 -35.63 45.87 5.45
CA GLU A 20 -35.02 46.73 6.47
C GLU A 20 -34.48 45.89 7.67
N GLU A 21 -35.12 44.80 8.00
CA GLU A 21 -34.65 43.86 9.03
C GLU A 21 -33.42 43.07 8.60
N GLY A 22 -33.28 42.72 7.32
CA GLY A 22 -32.10 42.10 6.73
C GLY A 22 -30.88 43.04 6.62
N ARG A 23 -31.08 44.36 6.60
CA ARG A 23 -30.00 45.35 6.50
C ARG A 23 -29.44 45.73 7.87
N ARG A 24 -30.25 45.71 8.94
CA ARG A 24 -29.79 45.97 10.31
C ARG A 24 -28.96 44.81 10.92
N LYS A 25 -29.14 43.60 10.43
CA LYS A 25 -28.35 42.42 10.89
C LYS A 25 -26.97 42.28 10.25
N ARG A 26 -26.63 43.16 9.29
CA ARG A 26 -25.31 43.13 8.63
C ARG A 26 -24.31 44.18 9.13
N GLU A 27 -24.73 45.10 10.00
CA GLU A 27 -23.85 46.17 10.49
C GLU A 27 -23.41 46.02 11.97
N GLU A 28 -23.88 44.96 12.68
CA GLU A 28 -23.39 44.63 14.03
C GLU A 28 -22.54 43.37 13.99
N GLY A 29 -21.48 43.36 13.15
CA GLY A 29 -20.39 42.40 13.21
C GLY A 29 -19.43 42.75 14.34
N HIS A 30 -19.88 42.65 15.61
CA HIS A 30 -18.98 42.63 16.72
C HIS A 30 -18.10 41.38 16.65
N LEU A 31 -16.82 41.59 16.37
CA LEU A 31 -15.76 40.61 16.64
C LEU A 31 -15.89 40.15 18.10
N ALA A 32 -16.42 38.98 18.30
CA ALA A 32 -16.37 38.31 19.59
C ALA A 32 -14.89 38.07 19.94
N PRO A 33 -14.42 38.42 21.14
CA PRO A 33 -13.07 38.13 21.56
C PRO A 33 -12.91 36.61 21.64
N LEU A 34 -11.88 36.08 20.98
CA LEU A 34 -11.44 34.69 21.07
C LEU A 34 -11.31 34.32 22.55
N PRO A 35 -11.92 33.21 23.02
CA PRO A 35 -11.77 32.80 24.40
C PRO A 35 -10.31 32.45 24.66
N SER A 36 -9.71 33.19 25.59
CA SER A 36 -8.36 32.97 26.16
C SER A 36 -8.30 31.71 27.03
N ARG A 37 -8.71 30.57 26.46
CA ARG A 37 -8.61 29.21 27.08
C ARG A 37 -7.60 28.32 26.38
N PHE A 38 -6.55 28.91 25.86
CA PHE A 38 -5.34 28.17 25.54
C PHE A 38 -4.34 28.37 26.68
N PHE A 39 -3.90 27.27 27.27
CA PHE A 39 -2.96 27.14 28.40
C PHE A 39 -3.59 27.04 29.79
N SER A 40 -4.22 25.93 30.05
CA SER A 40 -4.11 25.24 31.33
C SER A 40 -4.37 23.76 31.11
N VAL A 41 -3.38 23.07 30.53
CA VAL A 41 -3.28 21.61 30.68
C VAL A 41 -2.93 21.39 32.15
N PRO A 42 -3.81 20.76 32.96
CA PRO A 42 -3.48 20.52 34.35
C PRO A 42 -2.27 19.60 34.41
N PHE A 43 -1.24 20.00 35.14
CA PHE A 43 0.00 19.25 35.40
C PHE A 43 -0.25 17.83 35.98
N SER A 44 -1.47 17.53 36.35
CA SER A 44 -1.95 16.20 36.78
C SER A 44 -1.95 15.13 35.68
N PHE A 45 -1.76 15.49 34.40
CA PHE A 45 -1.67 14.53 33.31
C PHE A 45 -0.31 13.81 33.25
N PHE A 46 0.66 14.27 34.05
CA PHE A 46 2.01 13.68 34.12
C PHE A 46 2.15 12.58 35.17
N LEU A 47 1.10 12.31 35.94
CA LEU A 47 1.10 11.28 37.00
C LEU A 47 0.17 10.08 36.69
N LEU A 48 -0.15 9.84 35.42
CA LEU A 48 -0.74 8.58 35.04
C LEU A 48 0.30 7.47 35.22
N PRO A 49 -0.01 6.43 36.00
CA PRO A 49 0.95 5.35 36.25
C PRO A 49 1.35 4.74 34.91
N SER A 50 2.65 4.50 34.74
CA SER A 50 3.27 3.90 33.54
C SER A 50 2.68 2.53 33.16
N SER A 51 1.85 1.95 34.02
CA SER A 51 1.06 0.73 33.73
C SER A 51 -0.06 0.93 32.70
N LEU A 52 -0.47 2.17 32.38
CA LEU A 52 -1.46 2.44 31.35
C LEU A 52 -0.83 2.57 29.94
N PHE A 53 0.50 2.57 29.84
CA PHE A 53 1.27 2.59 28.60
C PHE A 53 1.74 1.21 28.12
N LEU A 54 1.34 0.14 28.80
CA LEU A 54 1.45 -1.23 28.27
C LEU A 54 0.29 -1.50 27.30
N ALA A 55 0.11 -0.64 26.29
CA ALA A 55 -0.46 -1.11 25.04
C ALA A 55 0.55 -2.11 24.49
N ALA A 56 0.26 -3.41 24.62
CA ALA A 56 1.08 -4.47 24.06
C ALA A 56 1.46 -4.05 22.63
N GLU A 57 2.76 -3.93 22.33
CA GLU A 57 3.21 -3.59 20.98
C GLU A 57 2.61 -4.63 20.06
N ARG A 58 1.59 -4.22 19.30
CA ARG A 58 0.92 -5.13 18.37
C ARG A 58 1.95 -5.63 17.38
N LEU A 59 1.89 -6.92 17.11
CA LEU A 59 2.76 -7.55 16.13
C LEU A 59 2.63 -6.82 14.80
N LEU A 60 3.76 -6.54 14.16
CA LEU A 60 3.79 -5.99 12.83
C LEU A 60 3.39 -7.10 11.84
N ILE A 61 2.20 -6.95 11.29
CA ILE A 61 1.67 -7.83 10.25
C ILE A 61 1.75 -7.10 8.91
N GLY A 62 2.07 -7.83 7.87
CA GLY A 62 2.00 -7.41 6.48
C GLY A 62 1.53 -8.56 5.62
N GLY A 63 1.26 -8.32 4.34
CA GLY A 63 0.82 -9.38 3.46
C GLY A 63 1.04 -9.04 1.99
N GLN A 64 0.50 -9.90 1.15
CA GLN A 64 0.35 -9.66 -0.29
C GLN A 64 -0.86 -10.42 -0.82
N ALA A 65 -1.52 -9.83 -1.82
CA ALA A 65 -2.51 -10.57 -2.59
C ALA A 65 -1.83 -11.63 -3.47
N VAL A 66 -2.49 -12.76 -3.58
CA VAL A 66 -2.14 -13.85 -4.48
C VAL A 66 -3.35 -14.21 -5.36
N ILE A 67 -3.22 -15.18 -6.23
CA ILE A 67 -4.33 -15.63 -7.09
C ILE A 67 -5.40 -16.25 -6.19
N GLU A 68 -6.62 -15.70 -6.26
CA GLU A 68 -7.78 -16.12 -5.45
C GLU A 68 -7.52 -16.21 -3.93
N GLY A 69 -6.58 -15.38 -3.41
CA GLY A 69 -6.19 -15.47 -2.03
C GLY A 69 -5.36 -14.32 -1.49
N VAL A 70 -4.96 -14.48 -0.22
CA VAL A 70 -4.11 -13.55 0.51
C VAL A 70 -3.04 -14.33 1.27
N MET A 71 -1.81 -13.86 1.22
CA MET A 71 -0.75 -14.28 2.12
C MET A 71 -0.57 -13.22 3.20
N MET A 72 -0.61 -13.62 4.47
CA MET A 72 -0.25 -12.79 5.62
C MET A 72 1.08 -13.23 6.22
N ARG A 73 1.86 -12.25 6.70
CA ARG A 73 3.18 -12.50 7.30
C ARG A 73 3.30 -11.77 8.62
N SER A 74 3.75 -12.49 9.63
CA SER A 74 4.26 -12.00 10.90
C SER A 74 5.81 -12.09 10.93
N PRO A 75 6.49 -11.72 12.02
CA PRO A 75 7.93 -11.90 12.14
C PRO A 75 8.40 -13.35 12.02
N ARG A 76 7.58 -14.33 12.44
CA ARG A 76 7.98 -15.75 12.51
C ARG A 76 7.16 -16.69 11.63
N TRP A 77 6.00 -16.26 11.14
CA TRP A 77 5.07 -17.10 10.40
C TRP A 77 4.56 -16.43 9.13
N THR A 78 4.25 -17.24 8.13
CA THR A 78 3.46 -16.84 6.96
C THR A 78 2.30 -17.79 6.81
N SER A 79 1.13 -17.29 6.47
CA SER A 79 -0.04 -18.08 6.08
C SER A 79 -0.56 -17.60 4.74
N THR A 80 -0.70 -18.50 3.79
CA THR A 80 -1.28 -18.23 2.47
C THR A 80 -2.61 -18.95 2.40
N VAL A 81 -3.69 -18.21 2.29
CA VAL A 81 -5.06 -18.72 2.22
C VAL A 81 -5.63 -18.44 0.84
N VAL A 82 -6.18 -19.47 0.20
CA VAL A 82 -6.67 -19.44 -1.17
C VAL A 82 -8.06 -20.06 -1.25
N ARG A 83 -8.93 -19.46 -2.04
CA ARG A 83 -10.24 -20.04 -2.37
C ARG A 83 -10.17 -20.79 -3.68
N ARG A 84 -10.42 -22.09 -3.65
CA ARG A 84 -10.52 -22.95 -4.84
C ARG A 84 -11.75 -22.63 -5.70
N PRO A 85 -11.76 -23.02 -6.98
CA PRO A 85 -12.95 -22.90 -7.83
C PRO A 85 -14.21 -23.61 -7.28
N THR A 86 -14.01 -24.64 -6.46
CA THR A 86 -15.09 -25.35 -5.75
C THR A 86 -15.74 -24.52 -4.63
N GLY A 87 -15.11 -23.39 -4.25
CA GLY A 87 -15.52 -22.57 -3.10
C GLY A 87 -14.84 -22.96 -1.79
N GLU A 88 -14.13 -24.10 -1.74
CA GLU A 88 -13.33 -24.53 -0.61
C GLU A 88 -12.18 -23.54 -0.32
N VAL A 89 -11.91 -23.29 0.95
CA VAL A 89 -10.79 -22.44 1.39
C VAL A 89 -9.69 -23.34 1.92
N VAL A 90 -8.50 -23.20 1.36
CA VAL A 90 -7.31 -23.96 1.76
C VAL A 90 -6.22 -23.00 2.21
N ASP A 91 -5.42 -23.45 3.18
CA ASP A 91 -4.30 -22.68 3.72
C ASP A 91 -2.98 -23.46 3.69
N ALA A 92 -1.89 -22.70 3.61
CA ALA A 92 -0.53 -23.19 3.81
C ALA A 92 0.19 -22.24 4.76
N THR A 93 0.46 -22.73 5.97
CA THR A 93 1.13 -21.96 7.01
C THR A 93 2.54 -22.48 7.25
N GLU A 94 3.54 -21.61 7.09
CA GLU A 94 4.95 -21.93 7.17
C GLU A 94 5.69 -21.02 8.16
N ARG A 95 6.75 -21.57 8.79
CA ARG A 95 7.65 -20.77 9.63
C ARG A 95 8.64 -19.98 8.77
N VAL A 96 8.84 -18.71 9.12
CA VAL A 96 9.82 -17.85 8.47
C VAL A 96 11.21 -18.04 9.06
N ASP A 97 12.14 -18.50 8.26
CA ASP A 97 13.55 -18.65 8.60
C ASP A 97 14.32 -17.42 8.06
N SER A 98 14.37 -16.34 8.84
CA SER A 98 15.00 -15.10 8.40
C SER A 98 16.53 -15.16 8.50
N LEU A 99 17.21 -14.83 7.38
CA LEU A 99 18.66 -14.68 7.31
C LEU A 99 19.19 -13.60 8.26
N LEU A 100 18.37 -12.57 8.52
CA LEU A 100 18.71 -11.48 9.44
C LEU A 100 18.84 -11.96 10.88
N LEU A 101 18.19 -13.08 11.24
CA LEU A 101 18.30 -13.67 12.57
C LEU A 101 19.58 -14.51 12.70
N ARG A 102 20.06 -15.12 11.60
CA ARG A 102 21.24 -15.99 11.60
C ARG A 102 22.56 -15.20 11.67
N HIS A 103 22.64 -14.01 11.01
CA HIS A 103 23.90 -13.27 10.88
C HIS A 103 23.74 -11.80 11.27
N ARG A 104 24.50 -11.36 12.28
CA ARG A 104 24.41 -9.98 12.83
C ARG A 104 24.83 -8.90 11.84
N TRP A 105 25.80 -9.17 10.95
CA TRP A 105 26.26 -8.22 9.95
C TRP A 105 25.23 -7.92 8.86
N LEU A 106 24.29 -8.82 8.59
CA LEU A 106 23.18 -8.58 7.67
C LEU A 106 22.19 -7.53 8.20
N ARG A 107 22.27 -7.18 9.49
CA ARG A 107 21.41 -6.14 10.12
C ARG A 107 21.90 -4.71 9.91
N LEU A 108 23.05 -4.52 9.24
CA LEU A 108 23.53 -3.20 8.88
C LEU A 108 22.53 -2.44 8.00
N PRO A 109 22.39 -1.11 8.15
CA PRO A 109 21.54 -0.31 7.28
C PRO A 109 21.85 -0.59 5.80
N VAL A 110 20.84 -0.48 4.92
CA VAL A 110 20.90 -0.81 3.50
C VAL A 110 21.01 -2.33 3.26
N VAL A 111 21.99 -3.03 3.87
CA VAL A 111 22.14 -4.50 3.72
C VAL A 111 20.88 -5.22 4.20
N ARG A 112 20.39 -4.87 5.40
CA ARG A 112 19.15 -5.48 5.92
C ARG A 112 17.95 -5.22 5.01
N GLY A 113 17.89 -4.06 4.36
CA GLY A 113 16.82 -3.74 3.42
C GLY A 113 16.85 -4.62 2.17
N ALA A 114 18.03 -4.84 1.60
CA ALA A 114 18.22 -5.74 0.47
C ALA A 114 17.86 -7.18 0.83
N ILE A 115 18.29 -7.66 2.01
CA ILE A 115 17.97 -9.01 2.50
C ILE A 115 16.46 -9.15 2.78
N THR A 116 15.83 -8.17 3.43
CA THR A 116 14.38 -8.19 3.67
C THR A 116 13.60 -8.28 2.36
N LEU A 117 14.02 -7.53 1.33
CA LEU A 117 13.40 -7.59 0.01
C LEU A 117 13.60 -8.96 -0.65
N TYR A 118 14.81 -9.53 -0.57
CA TYR A 118 15.09 -10.86 -1.08
C TYR A 118 14.19 -11.91 -0.40
N GLU A 119 14.11 -11.91 0.93
CA GLU A 119 13.21 -12.80 1.68
C GLU A 119 11.75 -12.62 1.27
N ALA A 120 11.29 -11.36 1.18
CA ALA A 120 9.92 -11.06 0.76
C ALA A 120 9.63 -11.58 -0.65
N LEU A 121 10.59 -11.46 -1.58
CA LEU A 121 10.46 -11.98 -2.94
C LEU A 121 10.36 -13.50 -2.96
N VAL A 122 11.24 -14.20 -2.23
CA VAL A 122 11.22 -15.67 -2.16
C VAL A 122 9.90 -16.18 -1.57
N ILE A 123 9.47 -15.60 -0.44
CA ILE A 123 8.19 -15.96 0.21
C ILE A 123 7.03 -15.65 -0.72
N GLY A 124 7.05 -14.47 -1.34
CA GLY A 124 6.00 -14.03 -2.25
C GLY A 124 5.85 -14.92 -3.49
N VAL A 125 6.98 -15.35 -4.09
CA VAL A 125 6.96 -16.30 -5.21
C VAL A 125 6.39 -17.66 -4.78
N ARG A 126 6.78 -18.18 -3.61
CA ARG A 126 6.20 -19.43 -3.08
C ARG A 126 4.70 -19.33 -2.88
N ALA A 127 4.22 -18.23 -2.28
CA ALA A 127 2.80 -17.99 -2.09
C ALA A 127 2.04 -17.89 -3.41
N LEU A 128 2.61 -17.22 -4.43
CA LEU A 128 2.03 -17.14 -5.77
C LEU A 128 1.97 -18.53 -6.45
N LEU A 129 3.01 -19.34 -6.32
CA LEU A 129 3.02 -20.69 -6.90
C LEU A 129 2.02 -21.61 -6.21
N PHE A 130 1.90 -21.53 -4.88
CA PHE A 130 0.88 -22.25 -4.13
C PHE A 130 -0.52 -21.82 -4.60
N SER A 131 -0.79 -20.51 -4.62
CA SER A 131 -2.09 -19.99 -5.02
C SER A 131 -2.45 -20.31 -6.47
N ALA A 132 -1.48 -20.30 -7.39
CA ALA A 132 -1.70 -20.67 -8.78
C ALA A 132 -2.12 -22.13 -8.93
N ARG A 133 -1.54 -23.05 -8.15
CA ARG A 133 -1.93 -24.47 -8.14
C ARG A 133 -3.35 -24.65 -7.61
N GLU A 134 -3.65 -24.05 -6.47
CA GLU A 134 -4.97 -24.18 -5.83
C GLU A 134 -6.09 -23.50 -6.64
N ALA A 135 -5.82 -22.37 -7.29
CA ALA A 135 -6.79 -21.66 -8.11
C ALA A 135 -7.08 -22.35 -9.46
N LEU A 136 -6.15 -23.16 -9.97
CA LEU A 136 -6.38 -23.95 -11.22
C LEU A 136 -7.15 -25.25 -10.96
N GLY A 137 -7.35 -25.66 -9.70
CA GLY A 137 -7.95 -26.93 -9.34
C GLY A 137 -6.98 -28.10 -9.47
N GLU A 138 -7.48 -29.33 -9.32
CA GLU A 138 -6.71 -30.57 -9.42
C GLU A 138 -6.25 -30.86 -10.87
N GLY A 139 -5.43 -29.97 -11.40
CA GLY A 139 -4.69 -30.21 -12.64
C GLY A 139 -3.40 -30.99 -12.36
N GLU A 140 -2.83 -31.62 -13.39
CA GLU A 140 -1.54 -32.30 -13.29
C GLU A 140 -0.48 -31.36 -12.66
N PRO A 141 0.34 -31.87 -11.73
CA PRO A 141 1.38 -31.06 -11.10
C PRO A 141 2.31 -30.51 -12.18
N GLN A 142 2.36 -29.17 -12.26
CA GLN A 142 3.23 -28.52 -13.24
C GLN A 142 4.68 -28.95 -13.01
N SER A 143 5.37 -29.30 -14.10
CA SER A 143 6.76 -29.74 -14.00
C SER A 143 7.63 -28.60 -13.40
N PRO A 144 8.66 -28.90 -12.60
CA PRO A 144 9.58 -27.89 -12.07
C PRO A 144 10.19 -27.03 -13.20
N ALA A 145 10.40 -27.60 -14.39
CA ALA A 145 10.91 -26.87 -15.55
C ALA A 145 9.92 -25.82 -16.05
N THR A 146 8.62 -26.13 -16.14
CA THR A 146 7.56 -25.19 -16.56
C THR A 146 7.47 -24.03 -15.57
N VAL A 147 7.51 -24.32 -14.27
CA VAL A 147 7.48 -23.29 -13.21
C VAL A 147 8.70 -22.38 -13.31
N SER A 148 9.91 -22.96 -13.43
CA SER A 148 11.16 -22.20 -13.56
C SER A 148 11.17 -21.33 -14.80
N LEU A 149 10.68 -21.85 -15.94
CA LEU A 149 10.58 -21.10 -17.19
C LEU A 149 9.60 -19.92 -17.05
N SER A 150 8.45 -20.13 -16.44
CA SER A 150 7.45 -19.07 -16.22
C SER A 150 8.01 -17.94 -15.34
N VAL A 151 8.72 -18.29 -14.26
CA VAL A 151 9.38 -17.32 -13.38
C VAL A 151 10.49 -16.57 -14.14
N ALA A 152 11.31 -17.29 -14.93
CA ALA A 152 12.37 -16.68 -15.72
C ALA A 152 11.83 -15.72 -16.80
N LEU A 153 10.76 -16.09 -17.50
CA LEU A 153 10.08 -15.24 -18.47
C LEU A 153 9.48 -14.00 -17.81
N GLY A 154 8.80 -14.15 -16.66
CA GLY A 154 8.26 -13.03 -15.90
C GLY A 154 9.36 -12.06 -15.43
N MET A 155 10.47 -12.59 -14.93
CA MET A 155 11.63 -11.80 -14.52
C MET A 155 12.27 -11.10 -15.73
N GLY A 156 12.45 -11.80 -16.84
CA GLY A 156 12.98 -11.24 -18.09
C GLY A 156 12.09 -10.10 -18.61
N LEU A 157 10.78 -10.28 -18.59
CA LEU A 157 9.82 -9.25 -18.98
C LEU A 157 9.91 -8.03 -18.04
N ALA A 158 10.00 -8.24 -16.74
CA ALA A 158 10.15 -7.14 -15.77
C ALA A 158 11.44 -6.35 -15.99
N ILE A 159 12.58 -7.03 -16.22
CA ILE A 159 13.86 -6.38 -16.54
C ILE A 159 13.74 -5.63 -17.88
N GLY A 160 13.15 -6.26 -18.90
CA GLY A 160 12.94 -5.64 -20.20
C GLY A 160 12.10 -4.38 -20.10
N LEU A 161 10.98 -4.43 -19.38
CA LEU A 161 10.03 -3.33 -19.27
C LEU A 161 10.55 -2.18 -18.40
N PHE A 162 11.20 -2.47 -17.27
CA PHE A 162 11.54 -1.44 -16.28
C PHE A 162 13.01 -0.99 -16.31
N PHE A 163 13.89 -1.71 -16.99
CA PHE A 163 15.30 -1.32 -17.11
C PHE A 163 15.72 -1.10 -18.55
N VAL A 164 15.43 -2.04 -19.46
CA VAL A 164 15.85 -1.94 -20.85
C VAL A 164 15.04 -0.90 -21.61
N LEU A 165 13.72 -0.98 -21.55
CA LEU A 165 12.83 -0.08 -22.31
C LEU A 165 13.05 1.41 -21.97
N PRO A 166 13.12 1.86 -20.71
CA PRO A 166 13.40 3.26 -20.39
C PRO A 166 14.80 3.71 -20.88
N ALA A 167 15.81 2.83 -20.74
CA ALA A 167 17.18 3.12 -21.19
C ALA A 167 17.29 3.22 -22.72
N VAL A 168 16.48 2.47 -23.47
CA VAL A 168 16.39 2.57 -24.92
C VAL A 168 15.60 3.80 -25.33
N LEU A 169 14.45 4.05 -24.71
CA LEU A 169 13.59 5.20 -25.05
C LEU A 169 14.30 6.53 -24.83
N ILE A 170 14.99 6.70 -23.69
CA ILE A 170 15.69 7.96 -23.40
C ILE A 170 16.77 8.27 -24.44
N ARG A 171 17.34 7.25 -25.09
CA ARG A 171 18.38 7.42 -26.12
C ARG A 171 17.88 8.19 -27.34
N PHE A 172 16.61 8.03 -27.71
CA PHE A 172 16.01 8.82 -28.79
C PHE A 172 15.89 10.31 -28.45
N PHE A 173 15.90 10.62 -27.16
CA PHE A 173 15.79 11.98 -26.64
C PHE A 173 17.11 12.53 -26.12
N ASP A 174 18.22 11.77 -26.19
CA ASP A 174 19.53 12.13 -25.61
C ASP A 174 20.03 13.52 -26.03
N ARG A 175 19.74 13.92 -27.25
CA ARG A 175 20.06 15.25 -27.80
C ARG A 175 19.41 16.44 -27.10
N TYR A 176 18.30 16.18 -26.39
CA TYR A 176 17.58 17.24 -25.67
C TYR A 176 18.08 17.43 -24.23
N PHE A 177 18.93 16.54 -23.75
CA PHE A 177 19.46 16.58 -22.40
C PHE A 177 20.91 17.02 -22.38
N SER A 178 21.15 18.25 -21.91
CA SER A 178 22.51 18.84 -21.87
C SER A 178 23.40 18.26 -20.78
N THR A 179 22.82 17.78 -19.67
CA THR A 179 23.57 17.24 -18.52
C THR A 179 23.24 15.78 -18.23
N VAL A 180 24.15 15.10 -17.51
CA VAL A 180 23.93 13.72 -17.01
C VAL A 180 22.72 13.67 -16.09
N TYR A 181 22.54 14.67 -15.24
CA TYR A 181 21.43 14.75 -14.27
C TYR A 181 20.08 14.82 -14.98
N THR A 182 19.93 15.72 -15.94
CA THR A 182 18.66 15.87 -16.69
C THR A 182 18.33 14.62 -17.49
N LEU A 183 19.36 13.94 -18.06
CA LEU A 183 19.18 12.68 -18.76
C LEU A 183 18.65 11.57 -17.82
N ASN A 184 19.27 11.39 -16.65
CA ASN A 184 18.86 10.36 -15.71
C ASN A 184 17.49 10.66 -15.08
N ILE A 185 17.14 11.93 -14.85
CA ILE A 185 15.80 12.35 -14.45
C ILE A 185 14.77 12.00 -15.54
N GLY A 186 15.08 12.31 -16.80
CA GLY A 186 14.23 11.97 -17.95
C GLY A 186 14.02 10.46 -18.08
N GLU A 187 15.09 9.65 -17.96
CA GLU A 187 14.97 8.19 -17.94
C GLU A 187 14.09 7.70 -16.78
N GLY A 188 14.26 8.29 -15.59
CA GLY A 188 13.46 7.97 -14.42
C GLY A 188 11.98 8.34 -14.59
N ALA A 189 11.69 9.48 -15.22
CA ALA A 189 10.33 9.89 -15.56
C ALA A 189 9.66 8.90 -16.53
N ILE A 190 10.38 8.47 -17.57
CA ILE A 190 9.92 7.42 -18.50
C ILE A 190 9.64 6.13 -17.73
N ARG A 191 10.52 5.72 -16.81
CA ARG A 191 10.35 4.51 -16.00
C ARG A 191 9.10 4.57 -15.12
N ILE A 192 8.83 5.71 -14.50
CA ILE A 192 7.60 5.92 -13.71
C ILE A 192 6.37 5.88 -14.63
N ALA A 193 6.42 6.51 -15.79
CA ALA A 193 5.33 6.49 -16.77
C ALA A 193 5.04 5.07 -17.27
N VAL A 194 6.09 4.28 -17.57
CA VAL A 194 5.97 2.86 -17.94
C VAL A 194 5.33 2.07 -16.80
N LEU A 195 5.74 2.27 -15.54
CA LEU A 195 5.16 1.59 -14.38
C LEU A 195 3.66 1.90 -14.24
N ILE A 196 3.30 3.18 -14.27
CA ILE A 196 1.90 3.61 -14.13
C ILE A 196 1.06 3.08 -15.31
N GLY A 197 1.57 3.20 -16.53
CA GLY A 197 0.92 2.68 -17.74
C GLY A 197 0.72 1.17 -17.70
N TYR A 198 1.73 0.42 -17.28
CA TYR A 198 1.66 -1.02 -17.09
C TYR A 198 0.57 -1.40 -16.08
N ILE A 199 0.61 -0.84 -14.87
CA ILE A 199 -0.38 -1.12 -13.82
C ILE A 199 -1.80 -0.76 -14.27
N ALA A 200 -1.97 0.41 -14.91
CA ALA A 200 -3.26 0.85 -15.41
C ALA A 200 -3.80 -0.07 -16.51
N THR A 201 -2.92 -0.65 -17.33
CA THR A 201 -3.29 -1.56 -18.41
C THR A 201 -3.66 -2.94 -17.89
N ILE A 202 -2.79 -3.58 -17.08
CA ILE A 202 -3.08 -4.89 -16.52
C ILE A 202 -4.27 -4.87 -15.56
N GLY A 203 -4.46 -3.75 -14.83
CA GLY A 203 -5.60 -3.57 -13.93
C GLY A 203 -6.98 -3.54 -14.61
N ARG A 204 -7.04 -3.56 -15.97
CA ARG A 204 -8.28 -3.74 -16.74
C ARG A 204 -8.64 -5.21 -16.94
N LEU A 205 -7.67 -6.13 -16.82
CA LEU A 205 -7.90 -7.57 -16.94
C LEU A 205 -8.72 -8.07 -15.75
N LYS A 206 -9.67 -8.97 -16.00
CA LYS A 206 -10.60 -9.49 -14.97
C LYS A 206 -9.85 -10.14 -13.81
N ASP A 207 -8.88 -11.00 -14.11
CA ASP A 207 -8.12 -11.75 -13.11
C ASP A 207 -7.26 -10.82 -12.25
N ILE A 208 -6.62 -9.83 -12.87
CA ILE A 208 -5.83 -8.83 -12.13
C ILE A 208 -6.73 -7.93 -11.26
N ARG A 209 -7.94 -7.61 -11.73
CA ARG A 209 -8.92 -6.87 -10.90
C ARG A 209 -9.30 -7.66 -9.65
N ARG A 210 -9.45 -8.99 -9.75
CA ARG A 210 -9.70 -9.86 -8.59
C ARG A 210 -8.52 -9.86 -7.64
N VAL A 211 -7.28 -10.01 -8.14
CA VAL A 211 -6.06 -9.88 -7.31
C VAL A 211 -6.01 -8.51 -6.62
N PHE A 212 -6.37 -7.42 -7.32
CA PHE A 212 -6.43 -6.08 -6.70
C PHE A 212 -7.55 -5.94 -5.66
N ALA A 213 -8.62 -6.72 -5.75
CA ALA A 213 -9.65 -6.78 -4.72
C ALA A 213 -9.16 -7.56 -3.48
N TYR A 214 -8.46 -8.67 -3.66
CA TYR A 214 -7.77 -9.36 -2.57
C TYR A 214 -6.71 -8.47 -1.89
N HIS A 215 -6.00 -7.63 -2.66
CA HIS A 215 -5.08 -6.64 -2.09
C HIS A 215 -5.81 -5.59 -1.24
N GLY A 216 -7.01 -5.18 -1.67
CA GLY A 216 -7.88 -4.33 -0.85
C GLY A 216 -8.35 -5.03 0.42
N ALA A 217 -8.64 -6.33 0.36
CA ALA A 217 -9.04 -7.15 1.50
C ALA A 217 -7.90 -7.29 2.52
N GLU A 218 -6.70 -7.58 2.05
CA GLU A 218 -5.47 -7.62 2.88
C GLU A 218 -5.30 -6.31 3.65
N HIS A 219 -5.34 -5.14 2.97
CA HIS A 219 -5.21 -3.85 3.62
C HIS A 219 -6.30 -3.57 4.65
N LYS A 220 -7.55 -3.91 4.35
CA LYS A 220 -8.67 -3.72 5.30
C LYS A 220 -8.48 -4.59 6.53
N ALA A 221 -8.07 -5.85 6.38
CA ALA A 221 -7.82 -6.76 7.48
C ALA A 221 -6.66 -6.26 8.39
N VAL A 222 -5.54 -5.83 7.79
CA VAL A 222 -4.40 -5.28 8.53
C VAL A 222 -4.78 -3.97 9.24
N ASN A 223 -5.48 -3.05 8.55
CA ASN A 223 -5.93 -1.79 9.16
C ASN A 223 -6.89 -2.02 10.33
N ALA A 224 -7.80 -3.00 10.23
CA ALA A 224 -8.71 -3.37 11.32
C ALA A 224 -7.95 -3.94 12.52
N TYR A 225 -7.01 -4.84 12.29
CA TYR A 225 -6.13 -5.39 13.32
C TYR A 225 -5.34 -4.29 14.04
N GLU A 226 -4.70 -3.38 13.30
CA GLU A 226 -3.95 -2.25 13.86
C GLU A 226 -4.86 -1.25 14.60
N GLY A 227 -6.09 -1.08 14.11
CA GLY A 227 -7.14 -0.30 14.78
C GLY A 227 -7.71 -0.95 16.04
N GLY A 228 -7.46 -2.26 16.27
CA GLY A 228 -8.01 -3.01 17.39
C GLY A 228 -9.48 -3.34 17.27
N ALA A 229 -9.98 -3.36 16.06
CA ALA A 229 -11.35 -3.74 15.79
C ALA A 229 -11.53 -5.27 15.85
N PRO A 230 -12.74 -5.74 16.13
CA PRO A 230 -13.06 -7.16 15.99
C PRO A 230 -12.81 -7.65 14.57
N LEU A 231 -12.10 -8.78 14.43
CA LEU A 231 -11.74 -9.37 13.15
C LEU A 231 -12.94 -10.16 12.58
N ARG A 232 -13.98 -9.43 12.19
CA ARG A 232 -15.20 -9.93 11.56
C ARG A 232 -15.48 -9.15 10.28
N VAL A 233 -15.98 -9.79 9.25
CA VAL A 233 -16.21 -9.20 7.92
C VAL A 233 -16.97 -7.87 7.99
N ASN A 234 -18.06 -7.81 8.76
CA ASN A 234 -18.88 -6.60 8.90
C ASN A 234 -18.13 -5.39 9.48
N GLU A 235 -17.16 -5.62 10.38
CA GLU A 235 -16.34 -4.56 10.96
C GLU A 235 -15.19 -4.18 10.04
N VAL A 236 -14.49 -5.18 9.50
CA VAL A 236 -13.33 -5.00 8.61
C VAL A 236 -13.70 -4.28 7.32
N ARG A 237 -14.92 -4.50 6.80
CA ARG A 237 -15.44 -3.81 5.60
C ARG A 237 -15.37 -2.28 5.71
N ARG A 238 -15.49 -1.70 6.90
CA ARG A 238 -15.49 -0.24 7.14
C ARG A 238 -14.10 0.39 7.08
N PHE A 239 -13.04 -0.42 7.12
CA PHE A 239 -11.67 0.08 7.11
C PHE A 239 -11.19 0.47 5.70
N SER A 240 -10.16 1.30 5.67
CA SER A 240 -9.56 1.75 4.41
C SER A 240 -8.84 0.60 3.69
N ARG A 241 -8.98 0.56 2.36
CA ARG A 241 -8.17 -0.27 1.47
C ARG A 241 -6.78 0.32 1.18
N PHE A 242 -6.45 1.48 1.76
CA PHE A 242 -5.14 2.11 1.63
C PHE A 242 -4.35 1.89 2.90
N HIS A 243 -3.08 1.47 2.77
CA HIS A 243 -2.21 1.16 3.89
C HIS A 243 -0.80 1.75 3.68
N PRO A 244 -0.22 2.48 4.67
CA PRO A 244 1.04 3.20 4.47
C PRO A 244 2.26 2.29 4.28
N ARG A 245 2.22 1.04 4.74
CA ARG A 245 3.32 0.06 4.65
C ARG A 245 3.18 -0.92 3.49
N CYS A 246 2.34 -0.62 2.52
CA CYS A 246 2.11 -1.49 1.37
C CYS A 246 3.34 -1.62 0.47
N GLY A 247 3.60 -2.82 -0.04
CA GLY A 247 4.68 -3.11 -0.97
C GLY A 247 4.61 -2.33 -2.29
N THR A 248 3.40 -1.94 -2.75
CA THR A 248 3.27 -1.11 -3.96
C THR A 248 3.73 0.33 -3.74
N SER A 249 3.60 0.87 -2.51
CA SER A 249 4.21 2.14 -2.12
C SER A 249 5.73 2.07 -2.20
N PHE A 250 6.31 0.92 -1.84
CA PHE A 250 7.74 0.67 -1.96
C PHE A 250 8.24 0.79 -3.40
N LEU A 251 7.48 0.30 -4.40
CA LEU A 251 7.87 0.39 -5.81
C LEU A 251 8.10 1.84 -6.26
N LEU A 252 7.22 2.77 -5.89
CA LEU A 252 7.38 4.16 -6.29
C LEU A 252 8.59 4.81 -5.59
N ILE A 253 8.82 4.50 -4.31
CA ILE A 253 10.00 4.99 -3.57
C ILE A 253 11.28 4.43 -4.21
N VAL A 254 11.30 3.15 -4.58
CA VAL A 254 12.41 2.54 -5.34
C VAL A 254 12.69 3.30 -6.63
N MET A 255 11.65 3.70 -7.39
CA MET A 255 11.83 4.48 -8.61
C MET A 255 12.44 5.85 -8.34
N ILE A 256 11.99 6.55 -7.30
CA ILE A 256 12.52 7.87 -6.92
C ILE A 256 13.98 7.74 -6.45
N VAL A 257 14.28 6.76 -5.59
CA VAL A 257 15.65 6.50 -5.12
C VAL A 257 16.54 6.10 -6.28
N ALA A 258 16.06 5.30 -7.22
CA ALA A 258 16.81 4.93 -8.43
C ALA A 258 17.17 6.16 -9.26
N ILE A 259 16.25 7.12 -9.43
CA ILE A 259 16.54 8.39 -10.14
C ILE A 259 17.70 9.11 -9.43
N VAL A 260 17.65 9.24 -8.13
CA VAL A 260 18.70 9.93 -7.35
C VAL A 260 20.03 9.18 -7.47
N VAL A 261 20.05 7.88 -7.19
CA VAL A 261 21.30 7.06 -7.24
C VAL A 261 21.90 7.07 -8.64
N PHE A 262 21.07 6.88 -9.69
CA PHE A 262 21.54 6.83 -11.06
C PHE A 262 21.97 8.22 -11.59
N SER A 263 21.53 9.31 -10.96
CA SER A 263 21.99 10.66 -11.33
C SER A 263 23.47 10.89 -11.04
N PHE A 264 24.08 10.08 -10.17
CA PHE A 264 25.51 10.12 -9.89
C PHE A 264 26.33 9.25 -10.86
N LEU A 265 25.67 8.45 -11.73
CA LEU A 265 26.34 7.66 -12.76
C LEU A 265 26.60 8.52 -14.00
N GLY A 266 27.67 8.17 -14.74
CA GLY A 266 28.02 8.86 -15.96
C GLY A 266 27.07 8.58 -17.14
N ARG A 267 27.54 8.83 -18.36
CA ARG A 267 26.86 8.49 -19.64
C ARG A 267 27.57 7.33 -20.33
N PRO A 268 27.57 6.12 -19.76
CA PRO A 268 28.19 4.96 -20.39
C PRO A 268 27.36 4.50 -21.61
N GLY A 269 27.95 3.64 -22.42
CA GLY A 269 27.25 2.93 -23.51
C GLY A 269 26.05 2.12 -22.95
N LEU A 270 25.08 1.80 -23.83
CA LEU A 270 23.78 1.20 -23.42
C LEU A 270 23.94 -0.07 -22.56
N LEU A 271 24.82 -0.99 -22.96
CA LEU A 271 25.01 -2.25 -22.23
C LEU A 271 25.57 -2.02 -20.83
N VAL A 272 26.58 -1.16 -20.69
CA VAL A 272 27.15 -0.80 -19.38
C VAL A 272 26.12 -0.11 -18.52
N ARG A 273 25.33 0.80 -19.08
CA ARG A 273 24.22 1.48 -18.39
C ARG A 273 23.19 0.49 -17.82
N ILE A 274 22.78 -0.50 -18.59
CA ILE A 274 21.84 -1.54 -18.12
C ILE A 274 22.49 -2.36 -17.02
N ALA A 275 23.75 -2.79 -17.19
CA ALA A 275 24.46 -3.57 -16.19
C ALA A 275 24.62 -2.82 -14.85
N GLU A 276 25.03 -1.54 -14.87
CA GLU A 276 25.13 -0.69 -13.67
C GLU A 276 23.80 -0.62 -12.92
N ARG A 277 22.68 -0.44 -13.63
CA ARG A 277 21.36 -0.35 -13.02
C ARG A 277 20.94 -1.66 -12.36
N ILE A 278 21.24 -2.79 -12.98
CA ILE A 278 20.95 -4.12 -12.41
C ILE A 278 21.81 -4.37 -11.17
N VAL A 279 23.11 -4.09 -11.24
CA VAL A 279 24.05 -4.28 -10.11
C VAL A 279 23.69 -3.41 -8.92
N LEU A 280 23.12 -2.22 -9.15
CA LEU A 280 22.72 -1.30 -8.08
C LEU A 280 21.33 -1.58 -7.50
N ILE A 281 20.56 -2.57 -8.02
CA ILE A 281 19.25 -2.94 -7.46
C ILE A 281 19.30 -3.17 -5.94
N PRO A 282 20.24 -3.95 -5.38
CA PRO A 282 20.28 -4.18 -3.94
C PRO A 282 20.52 -2.89 -3.13
N VAL A 283 21.34 -1.97 -3.63
CA VAL A 283 21.63 -0.69 -2.99
C VAL A 283 20.39 0.20 -2.99
N VAL A 284 19.74 0.35 -4.15
CA VAL A 284 18.51 1.12 -4.31
C VAL A 284 17.40 0.54 -3.42
N ALA A 285 17.24 -0.78 -3.41
CA ALA A 285 16.27 -1.46 -2.57
C ALA A 285 16.53 -1.24 -1.08
N GLY A 286 17.79 -1.35 -0.66
CA GLY A 286 18.19 -1.14 0.72
C GLY A 286 17.93 0.30 1.19
N ILE A 287 18.30 1.30 0.40
CA ILE A 287 18.03 2.72 0.71
C ILE A 287 16.52 2.96 0.78
N SER A 288 15.75 2.44 -0.18
CA SER A 288 14.29 2.59 -0.21
C SER A 288 13.61 1.98 1.01
N TYR A 289 14.09 0.83 1.46
CA TYR A 289 13.61 0.19 2.69
C TYR A 289 13.85 1.08 3.92
N GLU A 290 15.06 1.68 4.04
CA GLU A 290 15.37 2.57 5.17
C GLU A 290 14.49 3.83 5.14
N ILE A 291 14.19 4.39 3.97
CA ILE A 291 13.30 5.56 3.83
C ILE A 291 11.88 5.21 4.31
N ILE A 292 11.32 4.07 3.89
CA ILE A 292 9.99 3.65 4.33
C ILE A 292 9.96 3.40 5.84
N ARG A 293 10.97 2.72 6.36
CA ARG A 293 11.08 2.46 7.79
C ARG A 293 11.16 3.76 8.59
N ALA A 294 11.94 4.73 8.11
CA ALA A 294 12.03 6.05 8.71
C ALA A 294 10.70 6.82 8.63
N GLY A 295 10.01 6.76 7.48
CA GLY A 295 8.69 7.37 7.28
C GLY A 295 7.60 6.79 8.19
N ALA A 296 7.68 5.48 8.49
CA ALA A 296 6.79 4.85 9.45
C ALA A 296 7.08 5.29 10.91
N ARG A 297 8.35 5.58 11.24
CA ARG A 297 8.79 5.97 12.59
C ARG A 297 8.63 7.46 12.86
N TYR A 298 8.98 8.33 11.89
CA TYR A 298 9.04 9.78 12.06
C TYR A 298 7.91 10.48 11.32
N ARG A 299 7.04 11.19 12.03
CA ARG A 299 5.85 11.86 11.44
C ARG A 299 6.19 12.86 10.35
N TRP A 300 7.31 13.57 10.45
CA TRP A 300 7.76 14.57 9.48
C TRP A 300 8.23 13.95 8.14
N LEU A 301 8.57 12.65 8.11
CA LEU A 301 8.92 11.90 6.89
C LEU A 301 7.71 11.26 6.21
N ARG A 302 6.53 11.28 6.82
CA ARG A 302 5.30 10.73 6.22
C ARG A 302 4.98 11.26 4.81
N PRO A 303 5.21 12.57 4.48
CA PRO A 303 5.00 13.06 3.12
C PRO A 303 5.74 12.28 2.05
N LEU A 304 6.89 11.67 2.37
CA LEU A 304 7.65 10.83 1.44
C LEU A 304 6.91 9.54 1.04
N VAL A 305 5.98 9.07 1.88
CA VAL A 305 5.22 7.84 1.64
C VAL A 305 3.91 8.11 0.89
N VAL A 306 3.40 9.36 0.93
CA VAL A 306 2.13 9.76 0.30
C VAL A 306 2.06 9.43 -1.20
N PRO A 307 3.10 9.67 -2.03
CA PRO A 307 3.04 9.31 -3.45
C PRO A 307 2.81 7.82 -3.66
N GLY A 308 3.41 6.97 -2.82
CA GLY A 308 3.19 5.52 -2.84
C GLY A 308 1.74 5.12 -2.51
N MET A 309 1.13 5.78 -1.54
CA MET A 309 -0.29 5.57 -1.21
C MET A 309 -1.21 5.98 -2.37
N TRP A 310 -0.83 6.99 -3.14
CA TRP A 310 -1.60 7.38 -4.33
C TRP A 310 -1.61 6.27 -5.38
N LEU A 311 -0.50 5.55 -5.58
CA LEU A 311 -0.40 4.42 -6.50
C LEU A 311 -1.37 3.28 -6.13
N GLN A 312 -1.70 3.12 -4.85
CA GLN A 312 -2.65 2.12 -4.38
C GLN A 312 -4.07 2.31 -4.95
N ARG A 313 -4.43 3.51 -5.43
CA ARG A 313 -5.70 3.73 -6.15
C ARG A 313 -5.80 2.89 -7.41
N LEU A 314 -4.66 2.56 -8.03
CA LEU A 314 -4.58 1.72 -9.22
C LEU A 314 -4.45 0.23 -8.87
N THR A 315 -3.78 -0.10 -7.77
CA THR A 315 -3.40 -1.47 -7.39
C THR A 315 -4.30 -2.10 -6.34
N THR A 316 -5.32 -1.39 -5.83
CA THR A 316 -6.33 -1.94 -4.91
C THR A 316 -7.75 -1.71 -5.44
N ARG A 317 -8.65 -2.64 -5.15
CA ARG A 317 -10.09 -2.52 -5.42
C ARG A 317 -10.86 -2.78 -4.14
N GLU A 318 -12.14 -2.38 -4.13
CA GLU A 318 -13.04 -2.71 -3.05
C GLU A 318 -13.32 -4.21 -3.08
N PRO A 319 -13.05 -4.93 -1.96
CA PRO A 319 -13.24 -6.37 -1.91
C PRO A 319 -14.69 -6.75 -1.62
N GLU A 320 -15.07 -7.92 -2.09
CA GLU A 320 -16.28 -8.63 -1.69
C GLU A 320 -16.09 -9.31 -0.32
N ASP A 321 -17.20 -9.67 0.33
CA ASP A 321 -17.17 -10.30 1.67
C ASP A 321 -16.38 -11.61 1.69
N GLN A 322 -16.49 -12.40 0.63
CA GLN A 322 -15.74 -13.65 0.50
C GLN A 322 -14.22 -13.41 0.46
N GLN A 323 -13.78 -12.29 -0.10
CA GLN A 323 -12.36 -11.92 -0.15
C GLN A 323 -11.87 -11.40 1.20
N LEU A 324 -12.75 -10.67 1.93
CA LEU A 324 -12.47 -10.27 3.31
C LEU A 324 -12.35 -11.47 4.24
N ASP A 325 -13.20 -12.47 4.06
CA ASP A 325 -13.17 -13.72 4.83
C ASP A 325 -11.84 -14.46 4.67
N VAL A 326 -11.37 -14.61 3.42
CA VAL A 326 -10.06 -15.21 3.11
C VAL A 326 -8.91 -14.41 3.75
N ALA A 327 -8.95 -13.08 3.69
CA ALA A 327 -7.92 -12.23 4.29
C ALA A 327 -7.93 -12.31 5.83
N LEU A 328 -9.10 -12.40 6.44
CA LEU A 328 -9.26 -12.59 7.87
C LEU A 328 -8.75 -13.97 8.33
N HIS A 329 -9.06 -15.04 7.57
CA HIS A 329 -8.55 -16.37 7.85
C HIS A 329 -7.02 -16.38 7.84
N ALA A 330 -6.37 -15.84 6.80
CA ALA A 330 -4.92 -15.74 6.74
C ALA A 330 -4.31 -14.94 7.90
N LEU A 331 -4.98 -13.87 8.33
CA LEU A 331 -4.56 -13.05 9.45
C LEU A 331 -4.69 -13.81 10.78
N GLN A 332 -5.80 -14.49 11.01
CA GLN A 332 -6.06 -15.27 12.23
C GLN A 332 -5.05 -16.41 12.38
N GLU A 333 -4.79 -17.18 11.32
CA GLU A 333 -3.79 -18.25 11.31
C GLU A 333 -2.41 -17.76 11.75
N VAL A 334 -1.97 -16.61 11.22
CA VAL A 334 -0.68 -16.03 11.59
C VAL A 334 -0.66 -15.58 13.05
N LEU A 335 -1.75 -14.97 13.54
CA LEU A 335 -1.85 -14.47 14.91
C LEU A 335 -1.88 -15.63 15.93
N GLU A 336 -2.61 -16.71 15.64
CA GLU A 336 -2.68 -17.90 16.49
C GLU A 336 -1.33 -18.59 16.62
N ARG A 337 -0.57 -18.69 15.52
CA ARG A 337 0.78 -19.28 15.52
C ARG A 337 1.81 -18.42 16.26
N GLU A 338 1.64 -17.10 16.28
CA GLU A 338 2.54 -16.20 17.02
C GLU A 338 2.32 -16.23 18.53
N GLN A 339 1.12 -16.59 19.01
CA GLN A 339 0.74 -16.61 20.42
C GLN A 339 0.47 -18.02 20.97
N PRO A 340 1.44 -18.93 20.99
CA PRO A 340 1.18 -20.30 21.45
C PRO A 340 0.92 -20.45 22.96
N SER A 341 1.08 -19.39 23.78
CA SER A 341 1.12 -19.53 25.25
C SER A 341 0.01 -18.83 26.04
N THR A 342 -0.88 -18.03 25.42
CA THR A 342 -1.89 -17.29 26.18
C THR A 342 -3.29 -17.96 26.18
N ILE A 343 -3.54 -18.89 25.27
CA ILE A 343 -4.87 -19.55 25.15
C ILE A 343 -4.99 -20.80 26.03
N MET A 344 -3.91 -21.36 26.54
CA MET A 344 -3.95 -22.54 27.40
C MET A 344 -4.24 -22.27 28.89
N SER A 345 -4.42 -21.02 29.32
CA SER A 345 -4.69 -20.68 30.73
C SER A 345 -6.14 -20.33 31.04
N VAL A 346 -7.07 -20.49 30.07
CA VAL A 346 -8.50 -20.30 30.28
C VAL A 346 -9.26 -21.53 29.78
N ARG A 347 -9.11 -22.63 30.51
CA ARG A 347 -10.07 -23.75 30.56
C ARG A 347 -10.26 -24.18 32.01
#